data_14873583870ed4855aa519cbe3e92360
#
_entry.id   14873583870ed4855aa519cbe3e92360
#
_cell.length_a   1.000
_cell.length_b   1.000
_cell.length_c   1.000
_cell.angle_alpha   90.00
_cell.angle_beta   90.00
_cell.angle_gamma   90.00
#
_symmetry.space_group_name_H-M   'P 1'
#
loop_
_entity.id
_entity.type
_entity.pdbx_description
1 polymer ?
#
loop_
_entity_poly.entity_id
_entity_poly.type
_entity_poly.pdbx_seq_one_letter_code
_entity_poly.pdbx_strand_id
1 'polypeptide(L)'
;MTETEIMKKKALVLKFGGASARNPESFDRIAAIVEKRRLHHEHVVVTISAMGDTTEELIRLARSVHPNPPKREYDMLVSAGERVSVALLAMALLKRNIPAVSLTGSQSGIITSSHHSDAKIVEIRAKRLVACLSNGQIPVVAGFQGMSVEGEITTLGRGGTDTTAVGLGICLGAKRIEFFKDVDGIFDTDPRLNPHAVLQKNICYTKALQILNSNKHQVLHERSVLLAQKNGIPLYVYSFEHPEEENVGTIIQSESLTPPPQVLYE
;
A
#
# COMPACT_ATOMS: atom_id res chain seq x y z
N MET A 1 -2.59 -29.38 0.71
CA MET A 1 -2.76 -27.93 0.68
C MET A 1 -1.50 -27.29 1.22
N THR A 2 -0.87 -26.42 0.46
CA THR A 2 0.29 -25.66 0.94
C THR A 2 -0.16 -24.59 1.94
N GLU A 3 0.72 -24.17 2.88
CA GLU A 3 0.41 -23.05 3.82
C GLU A 3 -0.11 -21.80 3.10
N THR A 4 0.37 -21.55 1.89
CA THR A 4 -0.09 -20.45 1.04
C THR A 4 -1.55 -20.64 0.56
N GLU A 5 -2.02 -21.86 0.38
CA GLU A 5 -3.42 -22.13 -0.01
C GLU A 5 -4.40 -21.97 1.15
N ILE A 6 -3.95 -22.23 2.40
CA ILE A 6 -4.76 -22.03 3.61
C ILE A 6 -4.97 -20.55 3.87
N MET A 7 -4.00 -19.70 3.53
CA MET A 7 -4.07 -18.24 3.70
C MET A 7 -4.90 -17.52 2.64
N LYS A 8 -5.15 -18.17 1.48
CA LYS A 8 -5.98 -17.61 0.41
C LYS A 8 -7.39 -17.32 0.94
N LYS A 9 -7.84 -16.07 0.79
CA LYS A 9 -9.13 -15.51 1.22
C LYS A 9 -9.27 -15.16 2.71
N LYS A 10 -8.20 -15.21 3.52
CA LYS A 10 -8.24 -14.80 4.93
C LYS A 10 -7.42 -13.54 5.21
N ALA A 11 -6.54 -13.15 4.29
CA ALA A 11 -5.69 -11.98 4.45
C ALA A 11 -6.45 -10.67 4.16
N LEU A 12 -6.11 -9.63 4.91
CA LEU A 12 -6.48 -8.25 4.71
C LEU A 12 -5.21 -7.43 4.56
N VAL A 13 -5.12 -6.58 3.53
CA VAL A 13 -4.01 -5.63 3.39
C VAL A 13 -4.52 -4.23 3.69
N LEU A 14 -3.85 -3.55 4.61
CA LEU A 14 -4.10 -2.16 4.98
C LEU A 14 -2.99 -1.27 4.41
N LYS A 15 -3.36 -0.17 3.79
CA LYS A 15 -2.40 0.81 3.28
C LYS A 15 -2.60 2.17 3.92
N PHE A 16 -1.51 2.71 4.47
CA PHE A 16 -1.46 4.08 4.99
C PHE A 16 -0.48 4.93 4.18
N GLY A 17 -0.91 6.12 3.77
CA GLY A 17 -0.07 7.09 3.05
C GLY A 17 0.69 8.03 3.98
N GLY A 18 1.59 8.86 3.44
CA GLY A 18 2.30 9.89 4.19
C GLY A 18 1.36 10.88 4.88
N ALA A 19 0.22 11.21 4.25
CA ALA A 19 -0.81 12.05 4.85
C ALA A 19 -1.45 11.44 6.11
N SER A 20 -1.51 10.10 6.21
CA SER A 20 -1.97 9.40 7.43
C SER A 20 -0.86 9.26 8.47
N ALA A 21 0.40 9.22 8.05
CA ALA A 21 1.59 9.11 8.90
C ALA A 21 2.33 10.45 8.98
N ARG A 22 1.64 11.53 9.39
CA ARG A 22 2.19 12.90 9.33
C ARG A 22 3.31 13.13 10.33
N ASN A 23 3.21 12.53 11.51
CA ASN A 23 4.08 12.74 12.66
C ASN A 23 4.09 11.48 13.54
N PRO A 24 4.96 11.39 14.56
CA PRO A 24 5.02 10.24 15.45
C PRO A 24 3.71 9.89 16.14
N GLU A 25 2.86 10.87 16.48
CA GLU A 25 1.58 10.66 17.16
C GLU A 25 0.57 9.94 16.26
N SER A 26 0.67 10.11 14.95
CA SER A 26 -0.18 9.44 13.96
C SER A 26 -0.04 7.91 14.00
N PHE A 27 1.12 7.39 14.41
CA PHE A 27 1.35 5.94 14.45
C PHE A 27 0.51 5.24 15.52
N ASP A 28 0.20 5.90 16.64
CA ASP A 28 -0.70 5.33 17.65
C ASP A 28 -2.14 5.19 17.11
N ARG A 29 -2.59 6.18 16.32
CA ARG A 29 -3.89 6.13 15.64
C ARG A 29 -3.93 5.04 14.56
N ILE A 30 -2.87 4.92 13.75
CA ILE A 30 -2.74 3.83 12.78
C ILE A 30 -2.78 2.48 13.49
N ALA A 31 -2.03 2.33 14.59
CA ALA A 31 -2.02 1.09 15.37
C ALA A 31 -3.41 0.74 15.94
N ALA A 32 -4.19 1.72 16.37
CA ALA A 32 -5.57 1.52 16.83
C ALA A 32 -6.50 1.03 15.70
N ILE A 33 -6.34 1.54 14.47
CA ILE A 33 -7.08 1.06 13.29
C ILE A 33 -6.72 -0.40 13.01
N VAL A 34 -5.42 -0.72 12.99
CA VAL A 34 -4.92 -2.09 12.77
C VAL A 34 -5.45 -3.05 13.83
N GLU A 35 -5.46 -2.63 15.09
CA GLU A 35 -6.01 -3.41 16.21
C GLU A 35 -7.48 -3.76 15.99
N LYS A 36 -8.32 -2.79 15.60
CA LYS A 36 -9.74 -3.03 15.30
C LYS A 36 -9.90 -4.02 14.15
N ARG A 37 -9.15 -3.87 13.04
CA ARG A 37 -9.21 -4.77 11.88
C ARG A 37 -8.80 -6.20 12.23
N ARG A 38 -7.80 -6.37 13.11
CA ARG A 38 -7.34 -7.68 13.57
C ARG A 38 -8.42 -8.48 14.32
N LEU A 39 -9.40 -7.83 14.94
CA LEU A 39 -10.50 -8.52 15.63
C LEU A 39 -11.39 -9.30 14.64
N HIS A 40 -11.48 -8.87 13.40
CA HIS A 40 -12.36 -9.44 12.37
C HIS A 40 -11.60 -10.17 11.25
N HIS A 41 -10.26 -10.08 11.22
CA HIS A 41 -9.42 -10.64 10.18
C HIS A 41 -8.25 -11.43 10.79
N GLU A 42 -8.17 -12.72 10.45
CA GLU A 42 -7.15 -13.63 10.98
C GLU A 42 -5.73 -13.21 10.59
N HIS A 43 -5.56 -12.71 9.36
CA HIS A 43 -4.27 -12.30 8.81
C HIS A 43 -4.34 -10.86 8.30
N VAL A 44 -3.62 -9.97 8.97
CA VAL A 44 -3.51 -8.55 8.59
C VAL A 44 -2.08 -8.24 8.20
N VAL A 45 -1.90 -7.62 7.05
CA VAL A 45 -0.63 -7.07 6.57
C VAL A 45 -0.80 -5.56 6.41
N VAL A 46 0.18 -4.80 6.87
CA VAL A 46 0.16 -3.34 6.73
C VAL A 46 1.27 -2.91 5.79
N THR A 47 0.97 -2.03 4.84
CA THR A 47 1.99 -1.30 4.09
C THR A 47 1.83 0.20 4.32
N ILE A 48 2.95 0.89 4.45
CA ILE A 48 2.99 2.30 4.81
C ILE A 48 4.02 3.05 3.97
N SER A 49 3.70 4.31 3.64
CA SER A 49 4.63 5.25 2.99
C SER A 49 5.56 5.90 4.01
N ALA A 50 6.54 6.63 3.53
CA ALA A 50 7.36 7.52 4.35
C ALA A 50 6.47 8.50 5.13
N MET A 51 6.94 8.92 6.29
CA MET A 51 6.24 9.83 7.19
C MET A 51 6.24 11.26 6.63
N GLY A 52 5.05 11.88 6.56
CA GLY A 52 4.90 13.29 6.13
C GLY A 52 5.62 13.58 4.82
N ASP A 53 6.50 14.57 4.85
CA ASP A 53 7.27 15.06 3.70
C ASP A 53 8.69 14.46 3.61
N THR A 54 8.96 13.35 4.34
CA THR A 54 10.31 12.75 4.41
C THR A 54 10.86 12.40 3.03
N THR A 55 10.03 11.89 2.11
CA THR A 55 10.48 11.56 0.75
C THR A 55 10.95 12.81 0.01
N GLU A 56 10.21 13.92 0.09
CA GLU A 56 10.56 15.21 -0.50
C GLU A 56 11.84 15.79 0.11
N GLU A 57 12.06 15.61 1.42
CA GLU A 57 13.28 16.00 2.11
C GLU A 57 14.48 15.21 1.63
N LEU A 58 14.35 13.90 1.49
CA LEU A 58 15.41 13.03 0.95
C LEU A 58 15.72 13.38 -0.51
N ILE A 59 14.72 13.69 -1.33
CA ILE A 59 14.92 14.16 -2.71
C ILE A 59 15.69 15.48 -2.74
N ARG A 60 15.32 16.44 -1.88
CA ARG A 60 16.04 17.73 -1.78
C ARG A 60 17.49 17.51 -1.34
N LEU A 61 17.72 16.62 -0.37
CA LEU A 61 19.05 16.26 0.10
C LEU A 61 19.89 15.65 -1.04
N ALA A 62 19.35 14.69 -1.79
CA ALA A 62 20.03 14.09 -2.94
C ALA A 62 20.48 15.17 -3.94
N ARG A 63 19.56 16.08 -4.30
CA ARG A 63 19.83 17.15 -5.27
C ARG A 63 20.83 18.21 -4.77
N SER A 64 20.91 18.42 -3.44
CA SER A 64 21.91 19.33 -2.87
C SER A 64 23.34 18.81 -2.99
N VAL A 65 23.50 17.46 -3.02
CA VAL A 65 24.80 16.81 -3.21
C VAL A 65 25.13 16.64 -4.71
N HIS A 66 24.13 16.25 -5.49
CA HIS A 66 24.30 16.01 -6.93
C HIS A 66 23.05 16.49 -7.70
N PRO A 67 23.13 17.51 -8.57
CA PRO A 67 21.95 18.06 -9.28
C PRO A 67 21.12 17.02 -10.04
N ASN A 68 21.78 16.01 -10.60
CA ASN A 68 21.16 14.88 -11.30
C ASN A 68 21.72 13.57 -10.72
N PRO A 69 21.25 13.14 -9.53
CA PRO A 69 21.81 11.97 -8.84
C PRO A 69 21.63 10.70 -9.68
N PRO A 70 22.63 9.79 -9.71
CA PRO A 70 22.46 8.48 -10.32
C PRO A 70 21.26 7.77 -9.74
N LYS A 71 20.41 7.19 -10.58
CA LYS A 71 19.12 6.60 -10.14
C LYS A 71 19.27 5.50 -9.10
N ARG A 72 20.35 4.71 -9.18
CA ARG A 72 20.65 3.68 -8.18
C ARG A 72 20.85 4.28 -6.78
N GLU A 73 21.69 5.32 -6.67
CA GLU A 73 21.97 5.99 -5.39
C GLU A 73 20.76 6.78 -4.90
N TYR A 74 19.99 7.33 -5.84
CA TYR A 74 18.71 7.97 -5.53
C TYR A 74 17.73 7.00 -4.89
N ASP A 75 17.54 5.79 -5.46
CA ASP A 75 16.67 4.75 -4.90
C ASP A 75 17.14 4.29 -3.52
N MET A 76 18.45 4.09 -3.35
CA MET A 76 19.06 3.75 -2.06
C MET A 76 18.70 4.79 -0.99
N LEU A 77 18.77 6.08 -1.31
CA LEU A 77 18.50 7.18 -0.38
C LEU A 77 17.00 7.30 -0.10
N VAL A 78 16.16 7.45 -1.13
CA VAL A 78 14.73 7.76 -0.94
C VAL A 78 13.96 6.60 -0.31
N SER A 79 14.39 5.35 -0.51
CA SER A 79 13.80 4.18 0.13
C SER A 79 14.01 4.13 1.66
N ALA A 80 14.86 4.99 2.22
CA ALA A 80 15.08 5.05 3.67
C ALA A 80 13.85 5.59 4.43
N GLY A 81 13.03 6.44 3.79
CA GLY A 81 11.85 7.05 4.42
C GLY A 81 10.85 6.02 4.92
N GLU A 82 10.52 5.03 4.11
CA GLU A 82 9.60 3.96 4.49
C GLU A 82 10.15 3.06 5.58
N ARG A 83 11.48 2.88 5.66
CA ARG A 83 12.12 2.09 6.73
C ARG A 83 11.92 2.73 8.10
N VAL A 84 11.93 4.05 8.17
CA VAL A 84 11.59 4.78 9.40
C VAL A 84 10.14 4.50 9.80
N SER A 85 9.20 4.67 8.86
CA SER A 85 7.76 4.50 9.11
C SER A 85 7.40 3.09 9.57
N VAL A 86 7.95 2.03 8.93
CA VAL A 86 7.63 0.65 9.33
C VAL A 86 8.15 0.32 10.71
N ALA A 87 9.32 0.84 11.08
CA ALA A 87 9.88 0.65 12.42
C ALA A 87 9.01 1.33 13.49
N LEU A 88 8.61 2.59 13.27
CA LEU A 88 7.76 3.34 14.18
C LEU A 88 6.38 2.67 14.34
N LEU A 89 5.77 2.22 13.24
CA LEU A 89 4.47 1.54 13.32
C LEU A 89 4.57 0.19 14.04
N ALA A 90 5.62 -0.58 13.78
CA ALA A 90 5.85 -1.83 14.50
C ALA A 90 6.02 -1.58 16.01
N MET A 91 6.76 -0.55 16.42
CA MET A 91 6.88 -0.15 17.82
C MET A 91 5.53 0.27 18.41
N ALA A 92 4.69 1.03 17.68
CA ALA A 92 3.36 1.45 18.14
C ALA A 92 2.43 0.24 18.34
N LEU A 93 2.49 -0.77 17.46
CA LEU A 93 1.74 -2.01 17.60
C LEU A 93 2.22 -2.84 18.81
N LEU A 94 3.52 -2.98 18.98
CA LEU A 94 4.13 -3.69 20.12
C LEU A 94 3.79 -3.01 21.44
N LYS A 95 3.78 -1.69 21.52
CA LYS A 95 3.30 -0.93 22.70
C LYS A 95 1.86 -1.28 23.10
N ARG A 96 1.04 -1.69 22.11
CA ARG A 96 -0.35 -2.15 22.33
C ARG A 96 -0.46 -3.67 22.55
N ASN A 97 0.67 -4.36 22.79
CA ASN A 97 0.76 -5.81 22.92
C ASN A 97 0.29 -6.57 21.65
N ILE A 98 0.43 -5.96 20.49
CA ILE A 98 0.13 -6.58 19.20
C ILE A 98 1.46 -7.04 18.59
N PRO A 99 1.69 -8.37 18.43
CA PRO A 99 2.89 -8.86 17.79
C PRO A 99 3.02 -8.32 16.35
N ALA A 100 4.10 -7.61 16.07
CA ALA A 100 4.34 -6.99 14.77
C ALA A 100 5.82 -7.06 14.41
N VAL A 101 6.11 -7.05 13.11
CA VAL A 101 7.48 -7.05 12.58
C VAL A 101 7.58 -6.12 11.40
N SER A 102 8.55 -5.19 11.44
CA SER A 102 8.86 -4.31 10.32
C SER A 102 9.70 -5.04 9.27
N LEU A 103 9.34 -4.89 8.00
CA LEU A 103 10.01 -5.51 6.87
C LEU A 103 10.24 -4.47 5.77
N THR A 104 11.44 -4.48 5.19
CA THR A 104 11.70 -3.77 3.93
C THR A 104 11.00 -4.49 2.76
N GLY A 105 10.90 -3.85 1.60
CA GLY A 105 10.38 -4.49 0.40
C GLY A 105 11.13 -5.78 0.05
N SER A 106 12.47 -5.74 0.09
CA SER A 106 13.31 -6.93 -0.16
C SER A 106 13.08 -8.04 0.87
N GLN A 107 12.99 -7.70 2.16
CA GLN A 107 12.70 -8.67 3.22
C GLN A 107 11.30 -9.28 3.10
N SER A 108 10.35 -8.57 2.48
CA SER A 108 9.01 -9.04 2.17
C SER A 108 8.95 -9.90 0.91
N GLY A 109 10.09 -10.03 0.21
CA GLY A 109 10.21 -10.81 -1.01
C GLY A 109 9.71 -10.10 -2.27
N ILE A 110 9.59 -8.77 -2.27
CA ILE A 110 9.19 -7.98 -3.44
C ILE A 110 10.35 -7.91 -4.41
N ILE A 111 10.24 -8.64 -5.52
CA ILE A 111 11.20 -8.66 -6.63
C ILE A 111 10.71 -7.72 -7.72
N THR A 112 11.61 -6.91 -8.22
CA THR A 112 11.31 -5.87 -9.21
C THR A 112 12.18 -6.00 -10.47
N SER A 113 11.79 -5.28 -11.51
CA SER A 113 12.69 -4.99 -12.64
C SER A 113 13.85 -4.10 -12.19
N SER A 114 14.93 -4.07 -12.97
CA SER A 114 16.16 -3.29 -12.69
C SER A 114 16.06 -1.82 -13.11
N HIS A 115 14.86 -1.32 -13.43
CA HIS A 115 14.65 0.09 -13.81
C HIS A 115 14.52 0.95 -12.55
N HIS A 116 15.64 1.52 -12.11
CA HIS A 116 15.65 2.43 -10.96
C HIS A 116 14.69 3.61 -11.12
N SER A 117 14.07 4.02 -10.02
CA SER A 117 13.10 5.12 -9.88
C SER A 117 11.73 4.90 -10.54
N ASP A 118 11.54 3.82 -11.29
CA ASP A 118 10.28 3.41 -11.92
C ASP A 118 10.26 1.90 -12.16
N ALA A 119 10.67 1.14 -11.15
CA ALA A 119 10.68 -0.31 -11.21
C ALA A 119 9.25 -0.88 -11.21
N LYS A 120 9.12 -2.08 -11.78
CA LYS A 120 7.87 -2.85 -11.79
C LYS A 120 7.99 -4.07 -10.91
N ILE A 121 6.93 -4.41 -10.19
CA ILE A 121 6.87 -5.67 -9.45
C ILE A 121 6.78 -6.82 -10.47
N VAL A 122 7.74 -7.72 -10.42
CA VAL A 122 7.81 -8.91 -11.31
C VAL A 122 7.31 -10.14 -10.57
N GLU A 123 7.61 -10.23 -9.26
CA GLU A 123 7.26 -11.36 -8.42
C GLU A 123 7.20 -10.93 -6.95
N ILE A 124 6.40 -11.60 -6.14
CA ILE A 124 6.46 -11.49 -4.67
C ILE A 124 6.65 -12.89 -4.07
N ARG A 125 7.79 -13.11 -3.43
CA ARG A 125 8.15 -14.35 -2.72
C ARG A 125 7.73 -14.27 -1.27
N ALA A 126 6.47 -14.54 -0.98
CA ALA A 126 5.83 -14.27 0.31
C ALA A 126 6.29 -15.16 1.48
N LYS A 127 7.31 -16.01 1.34
CA LYS A 127 7.72 -16.97 2.37
C LYS A 127 7.85 -16.35 3.77
N ARG A 128 8.50 -15.18 3.88
CA ARG A 128 8.66 -14.49 5.16
C ARG A 128 7.36 -13.88 5.68
N LEU A 129 6.53 -13.33 4.80
CA LEU A 129 5.21 -12.80 5.15
C LEU A 129 4.31 -13.89 5.72
N VAL A 130 4.25 -15.04 5.03
CA VAL A 130 3.49 -16.22 5.46
C VAL A 130 3.98 -16.70 6.82
N ALA A 131 5.28 -16.83 7.03
CA ALA A 131 5.84 -17.23 8.32
C ALA A 131 5.48 -16.25 9.45
N CYS A 132 5.51 -14.94 9.21
CA CYS A 132 5.07 -13.95 10.20
C CYS A 132 3.59 -14.12 10.55
N LEU A 133 2.73 -14.25 9.54
CA LEU A 133 1.29 -14.41 9.71
C LEU A 133 0.95 -15.71 10.45
N SER A 134 1.61 -16.84 10.12
CA SER A 134 1.45 -18.12 10.82
C SER A 134 1.86 -18.06 12.30
N ASN A 135 2.80 -17.16 12.64
CA ASN A 135 3.22 -16.89 14.03
C ASN A 135 2.34 -15.83 14.73
N GLY A 136 1.21 -15.43 14.15
CA GLY A 136 0.30 -14.44 14.70
C GLY A 136 0.87 -13.00 14.74
N GLN A 137 1.94 -12.73 13.97
CA GLN A 137 2.55 -11.42 13.86
C GLN A 137 1.94 -10.64 12.69
N ILE A 138 1.85 -9.32 12.84
CA ILE A 138 1.47 -8.39 11.77
C ILE A 138 2.74 -7.94 11.02
N PRO A 139 2.93 -8.34 9.75
CA PRO A 139 3.99 -7.78 8.93
C PRO A 139 3.67 -6.31 8.59
N VAL A 140 4.57 -5.40 8.93
CA VAL A 140 4.54 -3.99 8.54
C VAL A 140 5.56 -3.79 7.43
N VAL A 141 5.09 -3.66 6.20
CA VAL A 141 5.92 -3.67 4.99
C VAL A 141 6.19 -2.26 4.49
N ALA A 142 7.46 -1.94 4.28
CA ALA A 142 7.86 -0.72 3.60
C ALA A 142 7.36 -0.76 2.15
N GLY A 143 6.43 0.14 1.84
CA GLY A 143 5.96 0.30 0.48
C GLY A 143 6.99 0.94 -0.43
N PHE A 144 6.62 1.23 -1.69
CA PHE A 144 7.41 2.00 -2.65
C PHE A 144 8.71 1.34 -3.11
N GLN A 145 9.23 0.32 -2.45
CA GLN A 145 10.54 -0.27 -2.68
C GLN A 145 10.50 -1.79 -2.85
N GLY A 146 11.46 -2.31 -3.60
CA GLY A 146 11.73 -3.73 -3.74
C GLY A 146 13.21 -3.98 -3.99
N MET A 147 13.52 -5.15 -4.52
CA MET A 147 14.87 -5.53 -4.89
C MET A 147 14.86 -6.16 -6.29
N SER A 148 15.76 -5.72 -7.15
CA SER A 148 15.93 -6.34 -8.46
C SER A 148 16.52 -7.75 -8.33
N VAL A 149 16.50 -8.50 -9.42
CA VAL A 149 17.10 -9.85 -9.44
C VAL A 149 18.62 -9.81 -9.26
N GLU A 150 19.25 -8.67 -9.53
CA GLU A 150 20.68 -8.41 -9.31
C GLU A 150 20.99 -8.04 -7.84
N GLY A 151 19.97 -7.94 -6.98
CA GLY A 151 20.15 -7.59 -5.56
C GLY A 151 20.16 -6.10 -5.27
N GLU A 152 19.84 -5.24 -6.24
CA GLU A 152 19.81 -3.79 -6.07
C GLU A 152 18.47 -3.31 -5.50
N ILE A 153 18.53 -2.34 -4.59
CA ILE A 153 17.33 -1.66 -4.11
C ILE A 153 16.76 -0.80 -5.23
N THR A 154 15.47 -0.95 -5.48
CA THR A 154 14.74 -0.22 -6.50
C THR A 154 13.51 0.43 -5.92
N THR A 155 13.07 1.56 -6.49
CA THR A 155 11.81 2.20 -6.14
C THR A 155 10.80 2.11 -7.29
N LEU A 156 9.53 2.02 -6.92
CA LEU A 156 8.42 1.81 -7.86
C LEU A 156 7.89 3.12 -8.49
N GLY A 157 8.49 4.26 -8.16
CA GLY A 157 8.02 5.55 -8.61
C GLY A 157 6.72 6.01 -7.93
N ARG A 158 6.03 6.98 -8.53
CA ARG A 158 4.80 7.55 -7.97
C ARG A 158 3.73 6.49 -7.75
N GLY A 159 3.03 6.56 -6.62
CA GLY A 159 2.03 5.56 -6.25
C GLY A 159 2.60 4.19 -5.87
N GLY A 160 3.91 4.07 -5.73
CA GLY A 160 4.59 2.81 -5.45
C GLY A 160 4.10 2.10 -4.20
N THR A 161 3.71 2.82 -3.13
CA THR A 161 3.13 2.19 -1.93
C THR A 161 1.72 1.66 -2.21
N ASP A 162 0.89 2.34 -3.02
CA ASP A 162 -0.42 1.83 -3.42
C ASP A 162 -0.25 0.55 -4.26
N THR A 163 0.72 0.54 -5.19
CA THR A 163 1.09 -0.64 -5.99
C THR A 163 1.61 -1.78 -5.12
N THR A 164 2.45 -1.48 -4.11
CA THR A 164 2.92 -2.47 -3.13
C THR A 164 1.74 -3.13 -2.40
N ALA A 165 0.77 -2.34 -1.91
CA ALA A 165 -0.41 -2.87 -1.24
C ALA A 165 -1.19 -3.86 -2.12
N VAL A 166 -1.40 -3.51 -3.39
CA VAL A 166 -2.10 -4.37 -4.34
C VAL A 166 -1.29 -5.63 -4.63
N GLY A 167 0.01 -5.51 -4.87
CA GLY A 167 0.88 -6.67 -5.10
C GLY A 167 0.87 -7.66 -3.93
N LEU A 168 0.96 -7.15 -2.69
CA LEU A 168 0.86 -7.97 -1.48
C LEU A 168 -0.51 -8.65 -1.37
N GLY A 169 -1.59 -7.92 -1.64
CA GLY A 169 -2.95 -8.46 -1.62
C GLY A 169 -3.14 -9.59 -2.62
N ILE A 170 -2.64 -9.43 -3.84
CA ILE A 170 -2.68 -10.45 -4.89
C ILE A 170 -1.90 -11.69 -4.46
N CYS A 171 -0.65 -11.51 -4.02
CA CYS A 171 0.22 -12.60 -3.60
C CYS A 171 -0.38 -13.44 -2.46
N LEU A 172 -1.00 -12.79 -1.49
CA LEU A 172 -1.61 -13.43 -0.32
C LEU A 172 -3.06 -13.87 -0.56
N GLY A 173 -3.64 -13.61 -1.74
CA GLY A 173 -5.04 -13.89 -2.04
C GLY A 173 -5.98 -13.14 -1.09
N ALA A 174 -5.69 -11.87 -0.80
CA ALA A 174 -6.47 -11.07 0.13
C ALA A 174 -7.92 -10.90 -0.36
N LYS A 175 -8.87 -10.82 0.59
CA LYS A 175 -10.28 -10.57 0.28
C LYS A 175 -10.51 -9.18 -0.31
N ARG A 176 -9.76 -8.20 0.20
CA ARG A 176 -9.80 -6.80 -0.21
C ARG A 176 -8.53 -6.09 0.24
N ILE A 177 -8.31 -4.91 -0.30
CA ILE A 177 -7.24 -4.00 0.14
C ILE A 177 -7.91 -2.72 0.63
N GLU A 178 -7.57 -2.28 1.83
CA GLU A 178 -8.10 -1.06 2.44
C GLU A 178 -7.05 0.06 2.37
N PHE A 179 -7.42 1.17 1.75
CA PHE A 179 -6.63 2.39 1.64
C PHE A 179 -7.18 3.44 2.58
N PHE A 180 -6.37 3.90 3.52
CA PHE A 180 -6.72 4.99 4.42
C PHE A 180 -6.15 6.30 3.89
N LYS A 181 -7.02 7.22 3.53
CA LYS A 181 -6.71 8.49 2.86
C LYS A 181 -7.20 9.68 3.69
N ASP A 182 -6.73 10.87 3.35
CA ASP A 182 -7.12 12.16 3.92
C ASP A 182 -8.39 12.74 3.27
N VAL A 183 -9.13 11.92 2.56
CA VAL A 183 -10.41 12.22 1.91
C VAL A 183 -11.42 11.12 2.18
N ASP A 184 -12.71 11.42 2.09
CA ASP A 184 -13.78 10.47 2.42
C ASP A 184 -13.98 9.37 1.37
N GLY A 185 -13.30 9.44 0.24
CA GLY A 185 -13.41 8.47 -0.85
C GLY A 185 -13.14 9.12 -2.21
N ILE A 186 -13.62 8.48 -3.27
CA ILE A 186 -13.49 8.99 -4.64
C ILE A 186 -14.78 9.75 -5.00
N PHE A 187 -14.63 11.01 -5.35
CA PHE A 187 -15.71 11.85 -5.85
C PHE A 187 -15.67 11.92 -7.38
N ASP A 188 -16.81 12.16 -8.00
CA ASP A 188 -16.91 12.34 -9.47
C ASP A 188 -16.08 13.52 -9.97
N THR A 189 -15.94 14.56 -9.15
CA THR A 189 -15.09 15.74 -9.37
C THR A 189 -14.37 16.10 -8.08
N ASP A 190 -13.36 16.97 -8.12
CA ASP A 190 -12.64 17.40 -6.91
C ASP A 190 -13.57 18.22 -5.99
N PRO A 191 -13.92 17.74 -4.77
CA PRO A 191 -14.83 18.43 -3.87
C PRO A 191 -14.30 19.78 -3.37
N ARG A 192 -12.99 20.04 -3.46
CA ARG A 192 -12.38 21.34 -3.12
C ARG A 192 -12.63 22.39 -4.20
N LEU A 193 -12.90 21.95 -5.43
CA LEU A 193 -13.19 22.83 -6.57
C LEU A 193 -14.69 22.88 -6.90
N ASN A 194 -15.44 21.83 -6.59
CA ASN A 194 -16.86 21.74 -6.85
C ASN A 194 -17.62 21.32 -5.59
N PRO A 195 -18.39 22.25 -4.94
CA PRO A 195 -19.19 21.93 -3.75
C PRO A 195 -20.30 20.89 -4.00
N HIS A 196 -20.64 20.64 -5.26
CA HIS A 196 -21.64 19.65 -5.67
C HIS A 196 -21.04 18.30 -6.05
N ALA A 197 -19.75 18.08 -5.77
CA ALA A 197 -19.10 16.80 -6.02
C ALA A 197 -19.80 15.66 -5.27
N VAL A 198 -20.05 14.54 -5.97
CA VAL A 198 -20.79 13.40 -5.44
C VAL A 198 -19.81 12.26 -5.12
N LEU A 199 -19.85 11.80 -3.87
CA LEU A 199 -19.08 10.63 -3.44
C LEU A 199 -19.57 9.36 -4.14
N GLN A 200 -18.67 8.67 -4.78
CA GLN A 200 -18.93 7.42 -5.51
C GLN A 200 -18.80 6.22 -4.56
N LYS A 201 -19.92 5.70 -4.06
CA LYS A 201 -19.93 4.60 -3.07
C LYS A 201 -19.43 3.27 -3.64
N ASN A 202 -19.91 2.89 -4.83
CA ASN A 202 -19.52 1.65 -5.51
C ASN A 202 -19.29 1.94 -6.99
N ILE A 203 -18.09 1.63 -7.47
CA ILE A 203 -17.72 1.86 -8.87
C ILE A 203 -16.90 0.68 -9.41
N CYS A 204 -16.99 0.44 -10.72
CA CYS A 204 -16.08 -0.48 -11.38
C CYS A 204 -14.71 0.14 -11.61
N TYR A 205 -13.69 -0.69 -11.86
CA TYR A 205 -12.32 -0.23 -12.10
C TYR A 205 -12.23 0.77 -13.26
N THR A 206 -12.95 0.52 -14.35
CA THR A 206 -12.96 1.43 -15.52
C THR A 206 -13.46 2.82 -15.15
N LYS A 207 -14.54 2.91 -14.37
CA LYS A 207 -15.08 4.19 -13.89
C LYS A 207 -14.11 4.87 -12.92
N ALA A 208 -13.47 4.10 -12.02
CA ALA A 208 -12.46 4.64 -11.13
C ALA A 208 -11.30 5.25 -11.91
N LEU A 209 -10.76 4.54 -12.91
CA LEU A 209 -9.68 5.04 -13.79
C LEU A 209 -10.08 6.32 -14.53
N GLN A 210 -11.30 6.38 -15.07
CA GLN A 210 -11.80 7.60 -15.74
C GLN A 210 -11.78 8.81 -14.79
N ILE A 211 -12.30 8.64 -13.57
CA ILE A 211 -12.33 9.71 -12.56
C ILE A 211 -10.93 10.12 -12.14
N LEU A 212 -10.05 9.15 -11.83
CA LEU A 212 -8.68 9.41 -11.40
C LEU A 212 -7.87 10.16 -12.47
N ASN A 213 -8.07 9.84 -13.75
CA ASN A 213 -7.36 10.50 -14.85
C ASN A 213 -7.91 11.89 -15.19
N SER A 214 -9.16 12.19 -14.83
CA SER A 214 -9.75 13.53 -15.01
C SER A 214 -9.40 14.51 -13.88
N ASN A 215 -9.03 14.01 -12.69
CA ASN A 215 -8.76 14.81 -11.50
C ASN A 215 -7.26 15.05 -11.31
N LYS A 216 -6.87 16.31 -11.00
CA LYS A 216 -5.47 16.68 -10.70
C LYS A 216 -4.92 15.98 -9.45
N HIS A 217 -5.77 15.72 -8.47
CA HIS A 217 -5.40 15.06 -7.22
C HIS A 217 -5.97 13.64 -7.20
N GLN A 218 -5.10 12.68 -7.44
CA GLN A 218 -5.46 11.28 -7.49
C GLN A 218 -5.53 10.68 -6.07
N VAL A 219 -6.71 10.21 -5.69
CA VAL A 219 -6.92 9.49 -4.42
C VAL A 219 -6.16 8.16 -4.41
N LEU A 220 -6.15 7.44 -5.54
CA LEU A 220 -5.34 6.25 -5.80
C LEU A 220 -4.51 6.47 -7.06
N HIS A 221 -3.35 5.85 -7.12
CA HIS A 221 -2.56 5.90 -8.34
C HIS A 221 -3.12 4.92 -9.39
N GLU A 222 -3.21 5.35 -10.66
CA GLU A 222 -3.76 4.56 -11.78
C GLU A 222 -3.14 3.16 -11.85
N ARG A 223 -1.81 3.05 -11.73
CA ARG A 223 -1.06 1.80 -11.79
C ARG A 223 -1.58 0.76 -10.78
N SER A 224 -1.92 1.19 -9.56
CA SER A 224 -2.47 0.30 -8.52
C SER A 224 -3.87 -0.19 -8.86
N VAL A 225 -4.72 0.66 -9.45
CA VAL A 225 -6.08 0.30 -9.88
C VAL A 225 -6.04 -0.65 -11.07
N LEU A 226 -5.16 -0.42 -12.04
CA LEU A 226 -4.94 -1.33 -13.18
C LEU A 226 -4.46 -2.71 -12.72
N LEU A 227 -3.52 -2.75 -11.76
CA LEU A 227 -3.03 -4.00 -11.20
C LEU A 227 -4.14 -4.76 -10.46
N ALA A 228 -4.97 -4.05 -9.69
CA ALA A 228 -6.13 -4.62 -9.01
C ALA A 228 -7.18 -5.15 -10.01
N GLN A 229 -7.47 -4.40 -11.08
CA GLN A 229 -8.38 -4.79 -12.15
C GLN A 229 -7.94 -6.10 -12.83
N LYS A 230 -6.65 -6.22 -13.20
CA LYS A 230 -6.09 -7.42 -13.82
C LYS A 230 -6.31 -8.69 -12.97
N ASN A 231 -6.37 -8.54 -11.64
CA ASN A 231 -6.46 -9.65 -10.70
C ASN A 231 -7.83 -9.77 -10.01
N GLY A 232 -8.78 -8.87 -10.31
CA GLY A 232 -10.11 -8.88 -9.75
C GLY A 232 -10.16 -8.66 -8.23
N ILE A 233 -9.16 -7.95 -7.64
CA ILE A 233 -9.09 -7.76 -6.19
C ILE A 233 -9.78 -6.45 -5.77
N PRO A 234 -10.79 -6.48 -4.89
CA PRO A 234 -11.52 -5.30 -4.47
C PRO A 234 -10.64 -4.30 -3.70
N LEU A 235 -10.82 -3.01 -4.00
CA LEU A 235 -10.17 -1.89 -3.31
C LEU A 235 -11.22 -1.11 -2.53
N TYR A 236 -10.94 -0.85 -1.26
CA TYR A 236 -11.78 -0.11 -0.35
C TYR A 236 -11.06 1.18 0.05
N VAL A 237 -11.67 2.31 -0.13
CA VAL A 237 -11.13 3.62 0.25
C VAL A 237 -11.86 4.12 1.47
N TYR A 238 -11.12 4.33 2.55
CA TYR A 238 -11.60 4.87 3.82
C TYR A 238 -11.02 6.25 4.08
N SER A 239 -11.79 7.08 4.74
CA SER A 239 -11.23 8.27 5.40
C SER A 239 -10.36 7.84 6.59
N PHE A 240 -9.17 8.41 6.70
CA PHE A 240 -8.33 8.21 7.87
C PHE A 240 -8.93 8.87 9.13
N GLU A 241 -9.76 9.91 8.93
CA GLU A 241 -10.48 10.57 10.02
C GLU A 241 -11.67 9.75 10.53
N HIS A 242 -12.30 8.93 9.68
CA HIS A 242 -13.46 8.10 9.98
C HIS A 242 -13.23 6.65 9.53
N PRO A 243 -12.30 5.91 10.21
CA PRO A 243 -11.80 4.63 9.73
C PRO A 243 -12.68 3.41 10.07
N GLU A 244 -13.90 3.61 10.55
CA GLU A 244 -14.86 2.56 10.90
C GLU A 244 -15.26 1.76 9.66
N GLU A 245 -15.50 0.43 9.82
CA GLU A 245 -15.79 -0.46 8.68
C GLU A 245 -17.09 -0.08 7.94
N GLU A 246 -18.09 0.41 8.66
CA GLU A 246 -19.34 0.90 8.11
C GLU A 246 -19.19 2.21 7.31
N ASN A 247 -18.12 2.95 7.52
CA ASN A 247 -17.84 4.24 6.88
C ASN A 247 -16.97 4.10 5.62
N VAL A 248 -17.13 3.02 4.85
CA VAL A 248 -16.44 2.91 3.57
C VAL A 248 -16.86 4.04 2.65
N GLY A 249 -15.89 4.85 2.23
CA GLY A 249 -16.13 5.95 1.31
C GLY A 249 -16.41 5.44 -0.11
N THR A 250 -15.51 4.62 -0.66
CA THR A 250 -15.65 4.06 -2.00
C THR A 250 -15.19 2.61 -2.05
N ILE A 251 -15.96 1.77 -2.72
CA ILE A 251 -15.59 0.41 -3.08
C ILE A 251 -15.37 0.36 -4.59
N ILE A 252 -14.17 -0.13 -5.00
CA ILE A 252 -13.83 -0.37 -6.40
C ILE A 252 -13.74 -1.88 -6.60
N GLN A 253 -14.58 -2.43 -7.46
CA GLN A 253 -14.60 -3.87 -7.72
C GLN A 253 -15.10 -4.17 -9.13
N SER A 254 -14.98 -5.42 -9.56
CA SER A 254 -15.54 -5.88 -10.83
C SER A 254 -17.06 -6.03 -10.73
N GLU A 255 -17.75 -5.77 -11.83
CA GLU A 255 -19.19 -6.07 -11.96
C GLU A 255 -19.44 -7.59 -12.07
N SER A 256 -18.43 -8.36 -12.50
CA SER A 256 -18.47 -9.83 -12.58
C SER A 256 -17.31 -10.45 -11.78
N LEU A 257 -17.64 -11.38 -10.89
CA LEU A 257 -16.70 -12.01 -9.93
C LEU A 257 -15.92 -13.19 -10.51
N THR A 258 -15.27 -13.08 -11.65
CA THR A 258 -14.35 -14.12 -12.13
C THR A 258 -12.91 -13.67 -11.97
N PRO A 259 -12.21 -14.12 -10.90
CA PRO A 259 -10.78 -13.85 -10.77
C PRO A 259 -10.02 -14.58 -11.89
N PRO A 260 -8.89 -14.02 -12.38
CA PRO A 260 -8.07 -14.67 -13.37
C PRO A 260 -7.49 -15.99 -12.84
N PRO A 261 -7.26 -16.98 -13.71
CA PRO A 261 -6.72 -18.29 -13.32
C PRO A 261 -5.29 -18.22 -12.78
N GLN A 262 -4.58 -17.15 -13.06
CA GLN A 262 -3.18 -16.94 -12.67
C GLN A 262 -2.96 -15.52 -12.15
N VAL A 263 -2.07 -15.38 -11.16
CA VAL A 263 -1.61 -14.07 -10.63
C VAL A 263 -0.84 -13.32 -11.71
N LEU A 264 -1.22 -12.06 -11.94
CA LEU A 264 -0.58 -11.18 -12.92
C LEU A 264 0.05 -9.99 -12.18
N TYR A 265 1.38 -9.91 -12.21
CA TYR A 265 2.11 -8.71 -11.79
C TYR A 265 2.24 -7.70 -12.94
N GLU A 266 3.08 -6.69 -12.78
CA GLU A 266 3.24 -5.58 -13.75
C GLU A 266 4.05 -5.96 -15.00
#